data_89038e0d5daca0a281ecaea34b5304ca
#
_entry.id   89038e0d5daca0a281ecaea34b5304ca
#
_cell.length_a   1.000
_cell.length_b   1.000
_cell.length_c   1.000
_cell.angle_alpha   90.00
_cell.angle_beta   90.00
_cell.angle_gamma   90.00
#
_symmetry.space_group_name_H-M   'P 1'
#
loop_
_entity.id
_entity.type
_entity.pdbx_description
1 polymer ?
#
loop_
_entity_poly.entity_id
_entity_poly.type
_entity_poly.pdbx_seq_one_letter_code
_entity_poly.pdbx_strand_id
1 'polypeptide(L)'
;MTSKVVLITGASSGIGLATANLLHEAGFIVYGTSRQAKNSSQYKFHLIELDVNQDESVAQAVKKVIANEGRIDVLINNAGFAISPAGAEESSMQQAQAIFDTNFFGAVRMTRAVIPHMRQKNSGLILNISSILGLVPMPFNALYSASKHALEGYSESLDHELRSQGIRVSLIEPAYTNTSLGVNLLEADNKVSFYDKTREKLHKQMIHSINKSDDPSVVAHTILNVIDSQNVVPRYTAGKTARNLKALRRFAPVKVFDKLIQRNMKI
;
A
#
# COMPACT_ATOMS: atom_id res chain seq x y z
N MET A 1 -18.95 14.69 -18.40
CA MET A 1 -17.72 14.86 -17.56
C MET A 1 -16.64 14.01 -18.17
N THR A 2 -15.43 14.52 -18.34
CA THR A 2 -14.30 13.70 -18.82
C THR A 2 -13.91 12.70 -17.73
N SER A 3 -13.67 11.44 -18.12
CA SER A 3 -13.25 10.38 -17.20
C SER A 3 -11.96 10.78 -16.46
N LYS A 4 -11.89 10.53 -15.13
CA LYS A 4 -10.67 10.78 -14.35
C LYS A 4 -9.56 9.81 -14.79
N VAL A 5 -8.33 10.31 -14.82
CA VAL A 5 -7.12 9.51 -15.12
C VAL A 5 -6.48 9.04 -13.80
N VAL A 6 -6.32 7.73 -13.69
CA VAL A 6 -5.80 7.07 -12.48
C VAL A 6 -4.49 6.35 -12.79
N LEU A 7 -3.44 6.63 -12.03
CA LEU A 7 -2.16 5.94 -12.09
C LEU A 7 -1.98 5.06 -10.84
N ILE A 8 -1.77 3.74 -11.03
CA ILE A 8 -1.70 2.75 -9.94
C ILE A 8 -0.36 2.03 -9.98
N THR A 9 0.42 2.10 -8.91
CA THR A 9 1.67 1.33 -8.83
C THR A 9 1.42 -0.11 -8.37
N GLY A 10 2.12 -1.09 -9.02
CA GLY A 10 2.00 -2.50 -8.66
C GLY A 10 0.63 -3.11 -8.98
N ALA A 11 0.11 -2.86 -10.19
CA ALA A 11 -1.23 -3.29 -10.63
C ALA A 11 -1.29 -4.65 -11.33
N SER A 12 -0.20 -5.42 -11.36
CA SER A 12 -0.17 -6.74 -12.01
C SER A 12 -0.78 -7.87 -11.16
N SER A 13 -1.03 -7.64 -9.87
CA SER A 13 -1.59 -8.66 -8.96
C SER A 13 -2.27 -8.03 -7.73
N GLY A 14 -2.95 -8.85 -6.94
CA GLY A 14 -3.46 -8.49 -5.62
C GLY A 14 -4.39 -7.27 -5.61
N ILE A 15 -4.21 -6.40 -4.61
CA ILE A 15 -5.02 -5.18 -4.42
C ILE A 15 -4.92 -4.26 -5.64
N GLY A 16 -3.72 -4.07 -6.20
CA GLY A 16 -3.53 -3.20 -7.36
C GLY A 16 -4.30 -3.68 -8.58
N LEU A 17 -4.29 -4.98 -8.87
CA LEU A 17 -5.04 -5.57 -9.99
C LEU A 17 -6.55 -5.46 -9.77
N ALA A 18 -7.04 -5.82 -8.58
CA ALA A 18 -8.45 -5.71 -8.25
C ALA A 18 -8.95 -4.26 -8.36
N THR A 19 -8.14 -3.30 -7.88
CA THR A 19 -8.44 -1.87 -7.98
C THR A 19 -8.45 -1.39 -9.44
N ALA A 20 -7.44 -1.78 -10.22
CA ALA A 20 -7.35 -1.37 -11.62
C ALA A 20 -8.54 -1.88 -12.46
N ASN A 21 -8.94 -3.13 -12.26
CA ASN A 21 -10.10 -3.70 -12.94
C ASN A 21 -11.40 -2.98 -12.54
N LEU A 22 -11.64 -2.80 -11.23
CA LEU A 22 -12.84 -2.14 -10.73
C LEU A 22 -12.96 -0.69 -11.25
N LEU A 23 -11.87 0.07 -11.21
CA LEU A 23 -11.87 1.45 -11.68
C LEU A 23 -12.05 1.53 -13.20
N HIS A 24 -11.46 0.61 -13.96
CA HIS A 24 -11.70 0.52 -15.40
C HIS A 24 -13.17 0.23 -15.72
N GLU A 25 -13.79 -0.73 -15.02
CA GLU A 25 -15.22 -1.08 -15.16
C GLU A 25 -16.15 0.07 -14.72
N ALA A 26 -15.70 0.91 -13.79
CA ALA A 26 -16.39 2.14 -13.39
C ALA A 26 -16.19 3.33 -14.36
N GLY A 27 -15.48 3.13 -15.48
CA GLY A 27 -15.31 4.13 -16.54
C GLY A 27 -14.13 5.11 -16.35
N PHE A 28 -13.19 4.82 -15.45
CA PHE A 28 -11.96 5.59 -15.32
C PHE A 28 -10.94 5.22 -16.41
N ILE A 29 -10.07 6.15 -16.77
CA ILE A 29 -8.89 5.88 -17.60
C ILE A 29 -7.80 5.40 -16.65
N VAL A 30 -7.46 4.10 -16.69
CA VAL A 30 -6.56 3.48 -15.73
C VAL A 30 -5.22 3.12 -16.36
N TYR A 31 -4.15 3.64 -15.77
CA TYR A 31 -2.77 3.23 -15.99
C TYR A 31 -2.28 2.43 -14.79
N GLY A 32 -2.25 1.12 -14.93
CA GLY A 32 -1.62 0.22 -13.96
C GLY A 32 -0.13 0.05 -14.29
N THR A 33 0.69 -0.21 -13.28
CA THR A 33 2.12 -0.40 -13.52
C THR A 33 2.66 -1.72 -12.96
N SER A 34 3.72 -2.21 -13.55
CA SER A 34 4.49 -3.38 -13.11
C SER A 34 5.95 -3.23 -13.50
N ARG A 35 6.86 -3.83 -12.75
CA ARG A 35 8.30 -3.90 -13.11
C ARG A 35 8.55 -4.64 -14.44
N GLN A 36 7.61 -5.48 -14.85
CA GLN A 36 7.62 -6.18 -16.13
C GLN A 36 6.23 -6.06 -16.74
N ALA A 37 6.06 -5.18 -17.71
CA ALA A 37 4.80 -4.99 -18.44
C ALA A 37 4.63 -5.97 -19.61
N LYS A 38 5.05 -7.24 -19.42
CA LYS A 38 4.86 -8.29 -20.42
C LYS A 38 3.36 -8.63 -20.54
N ASN A 39 2.93 -8.99 -21.75
CA ASN A 39 1.54 -9.39 -22.05
C ASN A 39 0.48 -8.34 -21.60
N SER A 40 0.74 -7.06 -21.89
CA SER A 40 -0.18 -5.97 -21.55
C SER A 40 -1.60 -6.16 -22.11
N SER A 41 -1.75 -6.90 -23.21
CA SER A 41 -3.03 -7.20 -23.86
C SER A 41 -3.99 -8.06 -23.02
N GLN A 42 -3.52 -8.74 -21.97
CA GLN A 42 -4.39 -9.51 -21.08
C GLN A 42 -5.14 -8.64 -20.05
N TYR A 43 -4.73 -7.38 -19.90
CA TYR A 43 -5.37 -6.43 -18.94
C TYR A 43 -6.39 -5.56 -19.68
N LYS A 44 -7.51 -5.29 -19.01
CA LYS A 44 -8.55 -4.39 -19.53
C LYS A 44 -8.14 -2.91 -19.48
N PHE A 45 -7.08 -2.58 -18.74
CA PHE A 45 -6.51 -1.25 -18.54
C PHE A 45 -5.11 -1.14 -19.16
N HIS A 46 -4.58 0.07 -19.25
CA HIS A 46 -3.22 0.28 -19.77
C HIS A 46 -2.19 -0.18 -18.74
N LEU A 47 -1.47 -1.28 -19.04
CA LEU A 47 -0.33 -1.69 -18.21
C LEU A 47 0.95 -1.09 -18.78
N ILE A 48 1.69 -0.34 -17.94
CA ILE A 48 2.97 0.26 -18.31
C ILE A 48 4.08 -0.20 -17.37
N GLU A 49 5.32 -0.17 -17.85
CA GLU A 49 6.49 -0.55 -17.05
C GLU A 49 6.85 0.56 -16.06
N LEU A 50 7.11 0.16 -14.82
CA LEU A 50 7.58 1.03 -13.75
C LEU A 50 8.24 0.23 -12.64
N ASP A 51 9.47 0.62 -12.28
CA ASP A 51 10.10 0.30 -11.00
C ASP A 51 10.09 1.56 -10.12
N VAL A 52 9.36 1.50 -9.00
CA VAL A 52 9.24 2.63 -8.05
C VAL A 52 10.55 2.94 -7.32
N ASN A 53 11.55 2.05 -7.41
CA ASN A 53 12.87 2.25 -6.80
C ASN A 53 13.82 3.03 -7.71
N GLN A 54 13.42 3.32 -8.96
CA GLN A 54 14.26 3.98 -9.96
C GLN A 54 13.65 5.32 -10.38
N ASP A 55 14.33 6.43 -10.09
CA ASP A 55 13.84 7.79 -10.38
C ASP A 55 13.54 7.99 -11.87
N GLU A 56 14.39 7.45 -12.76
CA GLU A 56 14.18 7.54 -14.20
C GLU A 56 12.94 6.78 -14.66
N SER A 57 12.71 5.57 -14.12
CA SER A 57 11.53 4.77 -14.43
C SER A 57 10.25 5.49 -14.02
N VAL A 58 10.27 6.12 -12.83
CA VAL A 58 9.17 6.96 -12.33
C VAL A 58 8.90 8.14 -13.27
N ALA A 59 9.94 8.88 -13.65
CA ALA A 59 9.82 10.03 -14.53
C ALA A 59 9.26 9.64 -15.91
N GLN A 60 9.74 8.54 -16.50
CA GLN A 60 9.27 8.02 -17.78
C GLN A 60 7.79 7.60 -17.74
N ALA A 61 7.37 6.88 -16.68
CA ALA A 61 5.99 6.45 -16.52
C ALA A 61 5.03 7.65 -16.38
N VAL A 62 5.36 8.62 -15.54
CA VAL A 62 4.55 9.84 -15.38
C VAL A 62 4.51 10.63 -16.70
N LYS A 63 5.65 10.83 -17.37
CA LYS A 63 5.72 11.50 -18.68
C LYS A 63 4.83 10.82 -19.72
N LYS A 64 4.81 9.48 -19.75
CA LYS A 64 3.96 8.71 -20.68
C LYS A 64 2.48 8.97 -20.44
N VAL A 65 2.02 8.94 -19.18
CA VAL A 65 0.61 9.23 -18.86
C VAL A 65 0.26 10.67 -19.20
N ILE A 66 1.10 11.63 -18.86
CA ILE A 66 0.88 13.06 -19.17
C ILE A 66 0.88 13.31 -20.68
N ALA A 67 1.75 12.64 -21.45
CA ALA A 67 1.76 12.79 -22.91
C ALA A 67 0.47 12.27 -23.56
N ASN A 68 -0.12 11.20 -23.02
CA ASN A 68 -1.33 10.60 -23.58
C ASN A 68 -2.61 11.34 -23.13
N GLU A 69 -2.70 11.74 -21.86
CA GLU A 69 -3.95 12.20 -21.25
C GLU A 69 -3.92 13.68 -20.81
N GLY A 70 -2.75 14.31 -20.79
CA GLY A 70 -2.57 15.68 -20.34
C GLY A 70 -2.77 15.90 -18.83
N ARG A 71 -3.04 14.82 -18.06
CA ARG A 71 -3.39 14.92 -16.64
C ARG A 71 -3.18 13.59 -15.89
N ILE A 72 -3.06 13.67 -14.58
CA ILE A 72 -3.22 12.57 -13.62
C ILE A 72 -4.10 13.11 -12.50
N ASP A 73 -5.30 12.56 -12.33
CA ASP A 73 -6.26 13.02 -11.33
C ASP A 73 -6.10 12.29 -10.02
N VAL A 74 -5.73 11.00 -10.09
CA VAL A 74 -5.54 10.14 -8.93
C VAL A 74 -4.23 9.36 -9.08
N LEU A 75 -3.40 9.41 -8.05
CA LEU A 75 -2.26 8.50 -7.88
C LEU A 75 -2.60 7.49 -6.77
N ILE A 76 -2.41 6.20 -7.04
CA ILE A 76 -2.54 5.14 -6.04
C ILE A 76 -1.18 4.47 -5.86
N ASN A 77 -0.50 4.79 -4.77
CA ASN A 77 0.75 4.17 -4.35
C ASN A 77 0.43 2.83 -3.67
N ASN A 78 0.41 1.76 -4.46
CA ASN A 78 0.10 0.41 -3.99
C ASN A 78 1.32 -0.53 -4.04
N ALA A 79 2.33 -0.25 -4.84
CA ALA A 79 3.54 -1.08 -4.89
C ALA A 79 4.17 -1.26 -3.52
N GLY A 80 4.47 -2.49 -3.15
CA GLY A 80 5.04 -2.83 -1.86
C GLY A 80 5.20 -4.33 -1.69
N PHE A 81 6.00 -4.72 -0.71
CA PHE A 81 6.17 -6.11 -0.32
C PHE A 81 6.32 -6.24 1.19
N ALA A 82 6.23 -7.46 1.68
CA ALA A 82 6.46 -7.82 3.07
C ALA A 82 7.50 -8.93 3.18
N ILE A 83 8.11 -9.02 4.36
CA ILE A 83 8.99 -10.13 4.74
C ILE A 83 8.15 -11.10 5.58
N SER A 84 8.37 -12.40 5.41
CA SER A 84 7.79 -13.45 6.25
C SER A 84 8.09 -13.15 7.73
N PRO A 85 7.19 -13.48 8.66
CA PRO A 85 7.43 -13.19 10.08
C PRO A 85 8.78 -13.71 10.55
N ALA A 86 9.62 -12.80 11.05
CA ALA A 86 10.98 -13.09 11.49
C ALA A 86 11.39 -12.13 12.62
N GLY A 87 12.35 -12.51 13.44
CA GLY A 87 12.96 -11.61 14.41
C GLY A 87 13.54 -10.37 13.72
N ALA A 88 13.50 -9.22 14.38
CA ALA A 88 13.97 -7.96 13.77
C ALA A 88 15.44 -8.01 13.34
N GLU A 89 16.26 -8.80 14.03
CA GLU A 89 17.68 -9.02 13.75
C GLU A 89 17.96 -10.03 12.62
N GLU A 90 16.93 -10.71 12.13
CA GLU A 90 17.06 -11.73 11.10
C GLU A 90 17.06 -11.20 9.67
N SER A 91 16.81 -9.91 9.50
CA SER A 91 16.97 -9.24 8.21
C SER A 91 18.26 -8.43 8.18
N SER A 92 19.04 -8.59 7.11
CA SER A 92 20.22 -7.74 6.88
C SER A 92 19.82 -6.28 6.72
N MET A 93 20.78 -5.39 6.89
CA MET A 93 20.55 -3.95 6.61
C MET A 93 20.16 -3.71 5.15
N GLN A 94 20.67 -4.52 4.21
CA GLN A 94 20.28 -4.45 2.81
C GLN A 94 18.80 -4.79 2.62
N GLN A 95 18.31 -5.85 3.27
CA GLN A 95 16.90 -6.22 3.23
C GLN A 95 16.02 -5.16 3.92
N ALA A 96 16.48 -4.60 5.04
CA ALA A 96 15.82 -3.51 5.73
C ALA A 96 15.69 -2.25 4.86
N GLN A 97 16.75 -1.89 4.14
CA GLN A 97 16.74 -0.77 3.19
C GLN A 97 15.80 -1.04 2.02
N ALA A 98 15.81 -2.25 1.46
CA ALA A 98 14.98 -2.61 0.32
C ALA A 98 13.47 -2.50 0.61
N ILE A 99 13.02 -2.91 1.82
CA ILE A 99 11.61 -2.77 2.21
C ILE A 99 11.20 -1.29 2.35
N PHE A 100 12.06 -0.45 2.90
CA PHE A 100 11.82 1.00 2.97
C PHE A 100 11.86 1.64 1.59
N ASP A 101 12.79 1.25 0.73
CA ASP A 101 12.95 1.81 -0.60
C ASP A 101 11.68 1.60 -1.43
N THR A 102 11.10 0.41 -1.38
CA THR A 102 9.85 0.11 -2.10
C THR A 102 8.62 0.68 -1.39
N ASN A 103 8.42 0.35 -0.10
CA ASN A 103 7.16 0.63 0.59
C ASN A 103 6.98 2.09 0.97
N PHE A 104 8.07 2.84 1.13
CA PHE A 104 8.07 4.23 1.56
C PHE A 104 8.66 5.15 0.49
N PHE A 105 9.94 5.01 0.14
CA PHE A 105 10.58 5.91 -0.80
C PHE A 105 10.01 5.80 -2.22
N GLY A 106 9.52 4.61 -2.63
CA GLY A 106 8.81 4.44 -3.89
C GLY A 106 7.54 5.31 -3.96
N ALA A 107 6.75 5.33 -2.87
CA ALA A 107 5.60 6.22 -2.77
C ALA A 107 6.00 7.70 -2.77
N VAL A 108 7.11 8.06 -2.10
CA VAL A 108 7.67 9.43 -2.11
C VAL A 108 8.07 9.85 -3.52
N ARG A 109 8.80 8.99 -4.27
CA ARG A 109 9.23 9.27 -5.65
C ARG A 109 8.03 9.53 -6.56
N MET A 110 7.06 8.63 -6.55
CA MET A 110 5.83 8.76 -7.35
C MET A 110 5.05 10.04 -7.00
N THR A 111 4.88 10.31 -5.72
CA THR A 111 4.19 11.49 -5.22
C THR A 111 4.86 12.78 -5.70
N ARG A 112 6.20 12.88 -5.55
CA ARG A 112 6.97 14.02 -6.03
C ARG A 112 6.85 14.22 -7.53
N ALA A 113 6.80 13.14 -8.31
CA ALA A 113 6.69 13.22 -9.76
C ALA A 113 5.31 13.70 -10.24
N VAL A 114 4.21 13.41 -9.51
CA VAL A 114 2.86 13.80 -9.94
C VAL A 114 2.40 15.16 -9.39
N ILE A 115 2.87 15.58 -8.22
CA ILE A 115 2.45 16.84 -7.56
C ILE A 115 2.54 18.06 -8.51
N PRO A 116 3.59 18.28 -9.32
CA PRO A 116 3.65 19.44 -10.21
C PRO A 116 2.49 19.49 -11.20
N HIS A 117 2.07 18.35 -11.73
CA HIS A 117 0.95 18.24 -12.69
C HIS A 117 -0.41 18.46 -12.02
N MET A 118 -0.60 17.89 -10.82
CA MET A 118 -1.81 18.12 -10.02
C MET A 118 -1.94 19.59 -9.58
N ARG A 119 -0.81 20.21 -9.17
CA ARG A 119 -0.76 21.62 -8.79
C ARG A 119 -1.16 22.56 -9.94
N GLN A 120 -0.70 22.30 -11.16
CA GLN A 120 -1.10 23.07 -12.35
C GLN A 120 -2.60 23.03 -12.61
N LYS A 121 -3.27 21.93 -12.23
CA LYS A 121 -4.72 21.76 -12.35
C LYS A 121 -5.48 22.22 -11.10
N ASN A 122 -4.77 22.60 -10.03
CA ASN A 122 -5.33 22.90 -8.72
C ASN A 122 -6.30 21.79 -8.22
N SER A 123 -5.99 20.55 -8.53
CA SER A 123 -6.82 19.38 -8.25
C SER A 123 -5.98 18.11 -8.30
N GLY A 124 -6.15 17.23 -7.31
CA GLY A 124 -5.50 15.92 -7.29
C GLY A 124 -5.86 15.09 -6.06
N LEU A 125 -5.74 13.78 -6.18
CA LEU A 125 -5.92 12.84 -5.08
C LEU A 125 -4.78 11.84 -5.08
N ILE A 126 -4.08 11.72 -3.95
CA ILE A 126 -3.01 10.74 -3.74
C ILE A 126 -3.50 9.75 -2.67
N LEU A 127 -3.61 8.48 -3.03
CA LEU A 127 -3.99 7.40 -2.13
C LEU A 127 -2.78 6.50 -1.88
N ASN A 128 -2.35 6.42 -0.63
CA ASN A 128 -1.25 5.56 -0.22
C ASN A 128 -1.80 4.30 0.44
N ILE A 129 -1.50 3.13 -0.14
CA ILE A 129 -1.90 1.84 0.44
C ILE A 129 -0.96 1.51 1.59
N SER A 130 -1.42 1.81 2.79
CA SER A 130 -0.77 1.49 4.04
C SER A 130 -1.12 0.07 4.50
N SER A 131 -1.30 -0.10 5.77
CA SER A 131 -1.75 -1.33 6.44
C SER A 131 -2.24 -0.97 7.83
N ILE A 132 -3.07 -1.82 8.42
CA ILE A 132 -3.34 -1.74 9.85
C ILE A 132 -2.04 -1.82 10.67
N LEU A 133 -0.99 -2.43 10.12
CA LEU A 133 0.35 -2.47 10.74
C LEU A 133 1.10 -1.12 10.66
N GLY A 134 0.56 -0.13 9.97
CA GLY A 134 0.98 1.28 10.07
C GLY A 134 0.47 1.98 11.33
N LEU A 135 -0.49 1.37 12.05
CA LEU A 135 -1.05 1.87 13.33
C LEU A 135 -0.75 0.94 14.49
N VAL A 136 -0.71 -0.36 14.23
CA VAL A 136 -0.56 -1.43 15.22
C VAL A 136 0.72 -2.18 14.92
N PRO A 137 1.83 -1.92 15.64
CA PRO A 137 3.05 -2.69 15.43
C PRO A 137 2.83 -4.14 15.86
N MET A 138 3.26 -5.09 15.00
CA MET A 138 3.11 -6.51 15.24
C MET A 138 4.50 -7.12 15.48
N PRO A 139 4.72 -7.91 16.55
CA PRO A 139 5.95 -8.67 16.73
C PRO A 139 6.27 -9.51 15.49
N PHE A 140 7.56 -9.71 15.22
CA PHE A 140 8.08 -10.43 14.04
C PHE A 140 7.72 -9.81 12.68
N ASN A 141 7.22 -8.56 12.67
CA ASN A 141 6.96 -7.75 11.48
C ASN A 141 7.54 -6.33 11.63
N ALA A 142 8.63 -6.17 12.39
CA ALA A 142 9.14 -4.87 12.78
C ALA A 142 9.45 -3.95 11.60
N LEU A 143 10.19 -4.43 10.61
CA LEU A 143 10.58 -3.64 9.43
C LEU A 143 9.39 -3.24 8.56
N TYR A 144 8.46 -4.18 8.34
CA TYR A 144 7.23 -3.88 7.60
C TYR A 144 6.38 -2.86 8.35
N SER A 145 6.15 -3.06 9.65
CA SER A 145 5.41 -2.11 10.48
C SER A 145 6.06 -0.73 10.46
N ALA A 146 7.38 -0.66 10.60
CA ALA A 146 8.12 0.60 10.55
C ALA A 146 7.97 1.32 9.20
N SER A 147 8.06 0.59 8.07
CA SER A 147 7.89 1.18 6.73
C SER A 147 6.47 1.74 6.54
N LYS A 148 5.44 1.06 7.08
CA LYS A 148 4.06 1.54 7.01
C LYS A 148 3.80 2.69 7.98
N HIS A 149 4.38 2.72 9.17
CA HIS A 149 4.33 3.88 10.08
C HIS A 149 4.99 5.13 9.45
N ALA A 150 6.11 4.95 8.74
CA ALA A 150 6.75 6.04 8.00
C ALA A 150 5.81 6.61 6.92
N LEU A 151 5.11 5.73 6.16
CA LEU A 151 4.15 6.14 5.14
C LEU A 151 2.95 6.88 5.74
N GLU A 152 2.49 6.47 6.94
CA GLU A 152 1.40 7.14 7.66
C GLU A 152 1.76 8.59 8.02
N GLY A 153 2.90 8.78 8.71
CA GLY A 153 3.35 10.12 9.12
C GLY A 153 3.61 11.04 7.93
N TYR A 154 4.26 10.51 6.88
CA TYR A 154 4.49 11.24 5.63
C TYR A 154 3.18 11.71 4.98
N SER A 155 2.21 10.81 4.87
CA SER A 155 0.94 11.09 4.19
C SER A 155 0.11 12.14 4.91
N GLU A 156 0.03 12.09 6.23
CA GLU A 156 -0.72 13.09 7.01
C GLU A 156 -0.06 14.47 6.92
N SER A 157 1.25 14.55 7.06
CA SER A 157 1.98 15.82 6.90
C SER A 157 1.74 16.40 5.52
N LEU A 158 1.88 15.59 4.48
CA LEU A 158 1.74 16.02 3.10
C LEU A 158 0.31 16.47 2.77
N ASP A 159 -0.73 15.83 3.31
CA ASP A 159 -2.12 16.29 3.12
C ASP A 159 -2.32 17.72 3.63
N HIS A 160 -1.72 18.08 4.76
CA HIS A 160 -1.77 19.45 5.27
C HIS A 160 -1.03 20.44 4.37
N GLU A 161 0.11 20.06 3.82
CA GLU A 161 0.91 20.91 2.94
C GLU A 161 0.22 21.21 1.59
N LEU A 162 -0.53 20.25 1.06
CA LEU A 162 -1.07 20.30 -0.28
C LEU A 162 -2.54 20.74 -0.38
N ARG A 163 -3.27 20.84 0.72
CA ARG A 163 -4.70 21.23 0.71
C ARG A 163 -4.97 22.58 0.06
N SER A 164 -4.13 23.57 0.32
CA SER A 164 -4.27 24.90 -0.28
C SER A 164 -4.04 24.90 -1.79
N GLN A 165 -3.51 23.80 -2.34
CA GLN A 165 -3.25 23.60 -3.76
C GLN A 165 -4.32 22.70 -4.42
N GLY A 166 -5.45 22.45 -3.74
CA GLY A 166 -6.51 21.59 -4.24
C GLY A 166 -6.14 20.10 -4.31
N ILE A 167 -5.05 19.68 -3.67
CA ILE A 167 -4.57 18.30 -3.67
C ILE A 167 -4.81 17.67 -2.30
N ARG A 168 -5.39 16.48 -2.29
CA ARG A 168 -5.61 15.70 -1.07
C ARG A 168 -4.71 14.47 -1.07
N VAL A 169 -4.27 14.10 0.13
CA VAL A 169 -3.53 12.85 0.38
C VAL A 169 -4.28 12.04 1.42
N SER A 170 -4.46 10.76 1.17
CA SER A 170 -5.17 9.88 2.10
C SER A 170 -4.56 8.48 2.13
N LEU A 171 -4.79 7.80 3.23
CA LEU A 171 -4.29 6.46 3.52
C LEU A 171 -5.43 5.45 3.44
N ILE A 172 -5.14 4.31 2.82
CA ILE A 172 -6.00 3.13 2.86
C ILE A 172 -5.31 2.10 3.75
N GLU A 173 -5.98 1.68 4.81
CA GLU A 173 -5.45 0.83 5.88
C GLU A 173 -6.13 -0.56 5.86
N PRO A 174 -5.73 -1.49 4.96
CA PRO A 174 -6.23 -2.86 5.00
C PRO A 174 -5.61 -3.66 6.15
N ALA A 175 -6.35 -4.68 6.61
CA ALA A 175 -5.79 -5.81 7.35
C ALA A 175 -5.22 -6.85 6.38
N TYR A 176 -5.06 -8.11 6.81
CA TYR A 176 -4.76 -9.18 5.88
C TYR A 176 -5.80 -9.21 4.75
N THR A 177 -5.30 -9.39 3.55
CA THR A 177 -6.12 -9.46 2.33
C THR A 177 -5.64 -10.67 1.54
N ASN A 178 -6.57 -11.47 1.03
CA ASN A 178 -6.26 -12.69 0.29
C ASN A 178 -5.66 -12.35 -1.08
N THR A 179 -4.37 -12.14 -1.11
CA THR A 179 -3.60 -11.76 -2.29
C THR A 179 -2.41 -12.68 -2.50
N SER A 180 -1.84 -12.65 -3.70
CA SER A 180 -0.57 -13.32 -4.00
C SER A 180 0.63 -12.81 -3.15
N LEU A 181 0.47 -11.69 -2.46
CA LEU A 181 1.49 -11.19 -1.53
C LEU A 181 1.78 -12.21 -0.42
N GLY A 182 0.76 -12.91 0.09
CA GLY A 182 0.91 -13.93 1.12
C GLY A 182 1.64 -15.18 0.66
N VAL A 183 1.68 -15.43 -0.64
CA VAL A 183 2.38 -16.59 -1.24
C VAL A 183 3.81 -16.22 -1.64
N ASN A 184 4.08 -14.94 -1.93
CA ASN A 184 5.37 -14.43 -2.43
C ASN A 184 6.11 -13.58 -1.39
N LEU A 185 5.99 -13.94 -0.12
CA LEU A 185 6.74 -13.27 0.95
C LEU A 185 8.24 -13.56 0.81
N LEU A 186 9.04 -12.53 0.96
CA LEU A 186 10.48 -12.73 1.09
C LEU A 186 10.78 -13.33 2.46
N GLU A 187 11.68 -14.27 2.50
CA GLU A 187 12.20 -14.78 3.77
C GLU A 187 13.29 -13.86 4.31
N ALA A 188 13.45 -13.82 5.63
CA ALA A 188 14.57 -13.15 6.25
C ALA A 188 15.89 -13.81 5.80
N ASP A 189 16.87 -13.00 5.45
CA ASP A 189 18.12 -13.41 4.82
C ASP A 189 19.25 -13.73 5.80
N ASN A 190 19.04 -13.50 7.11
CA ASN A 190 20.01 -13.76 8.18
C ASN A 190 19.37 -14.54 9.35
N LYS A 191 18.82 -15.72 9.06
CA LYS A 191 18.05 -16.53 10.02
C LYS A 191 18.87 -16.92 11.25
N VAL A 192 18.28 -16.77 12.44
CA VAL A 192 18.83 -17.17 13.74
C VAL A 192 18.05 -18.38 14.25
N SER A 193 18.76 -19.48 14.56
CA SER A 193 18.15 -20.75 14.98
C SER A 193 17.26 -20.64 16.23
N PHE A 194 17.54 -19.67 17.09
CA PHE A 194 16.70 -19.36 18.25
C PHE A 194 15.24 -19.12 17.90
N TYR A 195 14.97 -18.54 16.71
CA TYR A 195 13.62 -18.20 16.26
C TYR A 195 12.95 -19.26 15.36
N ASP A 196 13.61 -20.38 15.03
CA ASP A 196 13.09 -21.36 14.07
C ASP A 196 11.66 -21.80 14.36
N LYS A 197 11.40 -22.27 15.59
CA LYS A 197 10.07 -22.72 16.02
C LYS A 197 9.03 -21.58 15.98
N THR A 198 9.44 -20.39 16.35
CA THR A 198 8.56 -19.20 16.37
C THR A 198 8.22 -18.78 14.95
N ARG A 199 9.20 -18.69 14.05
CA ARG A 199 8.99 -18.38 12.63
C ARG A 199 8.02 -19.35 11.98
N GLU A 200 8.27 -20.67 12.12
CA GLU A 200 7.40 -21.70 11.55
C GLU A 200 5.95 -21.56 12.03
N LYS A 201 5.76 -21.38 13.33
CA LYS A 201 4.44 -21.18 13.92
C LYS A 201 3.75 -19.93 13.37
N LEU A 202 4.45 -18.79 13.36
CA LEU A 202 3.89 -17.52 12.92
C LEU A 202 3.62 -17.52 11.42
N HIS A 203 4.47 -18.15 10.61
CA HIS A 203 4.23 -18.32 9.18
C HIS A 203 2.94 -19.12 8.93
N LYS A 204 2.74 -20.26 9.61
CA LYS A 204 1.50 -21.05 9.50
C LYS A 204 0.27 -20.25 9.92
N GLN A 205 0.36 -19.48 11.00
CA GLN A 205 -0.74 -18.61 11.46
C GLN A 205 -1.06 -17.50 10.46
N MET A 206 -0.04 -16.90 9.88
CA MET A 206 -0.20 -15.84 8.87
C MET A 206 -0.87 -16.38 7.61
N ILE A 207 -0.40 -17.51 7.05
CA ILE A 207 -1.01 -18.15 5.87
C ILE A 207 -2.49 -18.49 6.16
N HIS A 208 -2.78 -19.05 7.34
CA HIS A 208 -4.15 -19.34 7.74
C HIS A 208 -5.02 -18.07 7.81
N SER A 209 -4.45 -16.98 8.34
CA SER A 209 -5.14 -15.70 8.44
C SER A 209 -5.39 -15.07 7.07
N ILE A 210 -4.42 -15.16 6.15
CA ILE A 210 -4.56 -14.66 4.77
C ILE A 210 -5.65 -15.44 4.03
N ASN A 211 -5.66 -16.77 4.12
CA ASN A 211 -6.66 -17.61 3.45
C ASN A 211 -8.11 -17.36 3.94
N LYS A 212 -8.27 -16.82 5.16
CA LYS A 212 -9.57 -16.47 5.75
C LYS A 212 -9.88 -14.96 5.70
N SER A 213 -9.00 -14.17 5.10
CA SER A 213 -9.12 -12.73 5.07
C SER A 213 -10.03 -12.24 3.95
N ASP A 214 -10.30 -10.94 3.98
CA ASP A 214 -11.11 -10.26 2.97
C ASP A 214 -10.51 -10.41 1.57
N ASP A 215 -11.38 -10.51 0.57
CA ASP A 215 -10.99 -10.46 -0.84
C ASP A 215 -10.43 -9.08 -1.20
N PRO A 216 -9.46 -8.96 -2.14
CA PRO A 216 -8.91 -7.69 -2.58
C PRO A 216 -9.95 -6.66 -3.05
N SER A 217 -11.11 -7.12 -3.51
CA SER A 217 -12.23 -6.25 -3.91
C SER A 217 -12.73 -5.35 -2.77
N VAL A 218 -12.64 -5.78 -1.51
CA VAL A 218 -13.00 -4.95 -0.35
C VAL A 218 -12.15 -3.69 -0.29
N VAL A 219 -10.84 -3.81 -0.57
CA VAL A 219 -9.93 -2.67 -0.63
C VAL A 219 -10.21 -1.83 -1.87
N ALA A 220 -10.43 -2.47 -3.03
CA ALA A 220 -10.76 -1.80 -4.28
C ALA A 220 -12.03 -0.95 -4.16
N HIS A 221 -13.10 -1.48 -3.56
CA HIS A 221 -14.34 -0.72 -3.30
C HIS A 221 -14.11 0.44 -2.32
N THR A 222 -13.27 0.24 -1.29
CA THR A 222 -12.91 1.34 -0.40
C THR A 222 -12.23 2.46 -1.17
N ILE A 223 -11.28 2.15 -2.07
CA ILE A 223 -10.59 3.10 -2.93
C ILE A 223 -11.58 3.83 -3.84
N LEU A 224 -12.46 3.11 -4.54
CA LEU A 224 -13.49 3.71 -5.40
C LEU A 224 -14.36 4.71 -4.63
N ASN A 225 -14.85 4.31 -3.46
CA ASN A 225 -15.66 5.19 -2.60
C ASN A 225 -14.90 6.47 -2.18
N VAL A 226 -13.59 6.38 -1.96
CA VAL A 226 -12.77 7.56 -1.63
C VAL A 226 -12.59 8.47 -2.84
N ILE A 227 -12.40 7.91 -4.05
CA ILE A 227 -12.27 8.69 -5.29
C ILE A 227 -13.56 9.45 -5.60
N ASP A 228 -14.72 8.89 -5.24
CA ASP A 228 -16.04 9.51 -5.46
C ASP A 228 -16.47 10.43 -4.32
N SER A 229 -15.73 10.43 -3.20
CA SER A 229 -16.06 11.27 -2.05
C SER A 229 -15.78 12.74 -2.30
N GLN A 230 -16.74 13.58 -1.96
CA GLN A 230 -16.54 15.04 -1.94
C GLN A 230 -15.70 15.51 -0.74
N ASN A 231 -15.69 14.73 0.34
CA ASN A 231 -14.98 15.04 1.58
C ASN A 231 -13.99 13.93 1.92
N VAL A 232 -12.79 14.00 1.33
CA VAL A 232 -11.71 13.04 1.61
C VAL A 232 -11.17 13.28 3.03
N VAL A 233 -11.16 12.23 3.85
CA VAL A 233 -10.53 12.24 5.18
C VAL A 233 -9.13 11.63 5.11
N PRO A 234 -8.24 11.90 6.08
CA PRO A 234 -6.85 11.44 6.01
C PRO A 234 -6.67 9.92 5.99
N ARG A 235 -7.63 9.14 6.55
CA ARG A 235 -7.46 7.69 6.76
C ARG A 235 -8.75 6.90 6.58
N TYR A 236 -8.69 5.83 5.81
CA TYR A 236 -9.79 4.87 5.62
C TYR A 236 -9.33 3.46 5.93
N THR A 237 -9.97 2.78 6.86
CA THR A 237 -9.78 1.34 7.07
C THR A 237 -10.55 0.55 6.01
N ALA A 238 -9.91 -0.44 5.40
CA ALA A 238 -10.56 -1.36 4.50
C ALA A 238 -10.87 -2.70 5.22
N GLY A 239 -12.15 -3.06 5.27
CA GLY A 239 -12.63 -4.27 5.92
C GLY A 239 -12.92 -4.14 7.43
N LYS A 240 -13.67 -5.12 7.95
CA LYS A 240 -14.14 -5.14 9.35
C LYS A 240 -12.98 -5.32 10.33
N THR A 241 -12.05 -6.20 10.02
CA THR A 241 -10.88 -6.51 10.87
C THR A 241 -10.01 -5.26 11.08
N ALA A 242 -9.69 -4.53 10.02
CA ALA A 242 -8.92 -3.29 10.12
C ALA A 242 -9.61 -2.24 10.99
N ARG A 243 -10.93 -2.07 10.82
CA ARG A 243 -11.74 -1.14 11.62
C ARG A 243 -11.71 -1.48 13.10
N ASN A 244 -11.89 -2.74 13.45
CA ASN A 244 -11.89 -3.20 14.84
C ASN A 244 -10.51 -3.01 15.50
N LEU A 245 -9.42 -3.33 14.80
CA LEU A 245 -8.06 -3.16 15.32
C LEU A 245 -7.71 -1.68 15.52
N LYS A 246 -8.11 -0.81 14.59
CA LYS A 246 -7.95 0.65 14.73
C LYS A 246 -8.70 1.18 15.97
N ALA A 247 -9.96 0.77 16.15
CA ALA A 247 -10.74 1.17 17.32
C ALA A 247 -10.11 0.64 18.61
N LEU A 248 -9.70 -0.63 18.63
CA LEU A 248 -9.02 -1.22 19.79
C LEU A 248 -7.74 -0.46 20.13
N ARG A 249 -6.88 -0.17 19.12
CA ARG A 249 -5.64 0.60 19.33
C ARG A 249 -5.90 1.99 19.90
N ARG A 250 -6.96 2.64 19.46
CA ARG A 250 -7.30 4.02 19.89
C ARG A 250 -7.84 4.08 21.31
N PHE A 251 -8.67 3.11 21.72
CA PHE A 251 -9.45 3.22 22.98
C PHE A 251 -8.98 2.26 24.07
N ALA A 252 -8.25 1.18 23.75
CA ALA A 252 -7.75 0.28 24.78
C ALA A 252 -6.56 0.91 25.52
N PRO A 253 -6.55 0.80 26.88
CA PRO A 253 -5.37 1.17 27.65
C PRO A 253 -4.14 0.40 27.17
N VAL A 254 -2.97 1.05 27.18
CA VAL A 254 -1.70 0.49 26.65
C VAL A 254 -1.41 -0.91 27.20
N LYS A 255 -1.55 -1.11 28.53
CA LYS A 255 -1.31 -2.42 29.17
C LYS A 255 -2.27 -3.51 28.70
N VAL A 256 -3.53 -3.16 28.39
CA VAL A 256 -4.53 -4.11 27.87
C VAL A 256 -4.19 -4.48 26.45
N PHE A 257 -3.86 -3.48 25.63
CA PHE A 257 -3.46 -3.70 24.24
C PHE A 257 -2.21 -4.58 24.14
N ASP A 258 -1.17 -4.31 24.95
CA ASP A 258 0.06 -5.09 25.00
C ASP A 258 -0.22 -6.57 25.35
N LYS A 259 -1.01 -6.83 26.40
CA LYS A 259 -1.43 -8.20 26.77
C LYS A 259 -2.19 -8.90 25.64
N LEU A 260 -3.02 -8.19 24.88
CA LEU A 260 -3.74 -8.77 23.75
C LEU A 260 -2.79 -9.15 22.61
N ILE A 261 -1.80 -8.32 22.29
CA ILE A 261 -0.77 -8.64 21.29
C ILE A 261 -0.01 -9.90 21.71
N GLN A 262 0.54 -9.94 22.93
CA GLN A 262 1.29 -11.07 23.45
C GLN A 262 0.45 -12.36 23.45
N ARG A 263 -0.80 -12.29 23.91
CA ARG A 263 -1.70 -13.45 23.93
C ARG A 263 -2.02 -14.00 22.53
N ASN A 264 -2.26 -13.11 21.55
CA ASN A 264 -2.54 -13.54 20.18
C ASN A 264 -1.33 -14.16 19.51
N MET A 265 -0.14 -13.69 19.80
CA MET A 265 1.10 -14.24 19.27
C MET A 265 1.53 -15.50 20.02
N LYS A 266 0.96 -15.76 21.22
CA LYS A 266 1.33 -16.84 22.13
C LYS A 266 2.86 -16.89 22.36
N ILE A 267 3.45 -15.72 22.53
CA ILE A 267 4.86 -15.51 22.87
C ILE A 267 4.99 -15.52 24.38
#